data_d7a74cc711bbfff730b11add37cbc03b
#
_entry.id   d7a74cc711bbfff730b11add37cbc03b
#
_cell.length_a   1.000
_cell.length_b   1.000
_cell.length_c   1.000
_cell.angle_alpha   90.00
_cell.angle_beta   90.00
_cell.angle_gamma   90.00
#
_symmetry.space_group_name_H-M   'P 1'
#
loop_
_entity.id
_entity.type
_entity.pdbx_description
1 polymer ?
#
loop_
_entity_poly.entity_id
_entity_poly.type
_entity_poly.pdbx_seq_one_letter_code
_entity_poly.pdbx_strand_id
1 'polypeptide(L)'
;MKENWTDCIREFRNYLTIERSLSENSIVAYMLDVNKLREYCENLSPALMPQDVSFNHLSEFIKWLNVDNPKTQSRILSGIRSFFRYMTIEGKISENPASMLESPRAGTRIPDVLSVEEIDRIISAIDLSKPEGQRNKAIIETLYGCGLRVSELINLRLTDIHFEQEYVTVTGKGNKQRLIPLNQNTIKQIEYYIQDRNRLKTIVDQNILFLNRRGKRLSRIMIYTIIRELCLQAGIKKKVSPHTFRHSFATHLVQGGADLRAVQEMLGHESILTTEVYTHIDRIYLKETIGLYHPRAKSRGLGAGRE
;
A
#
# COMPACT_ATOMS: atom_id res chain seq x y z
N MET A 1 13.08 -29.68 28.83
CA MET A 1 13.81 -28.45 29.18
C MET A 1 13.01 -27.26 28.66
N LYS A 2 12.75 -26.21 29.47
CA LYS A 2 12.04 -25.01 28.94
C LYS A 2 12.95 -24.30 27.95
N GLU A 3 12.42 -23.96 26.79
CA GLU A 3 13.15 -23.23 25.77
C GLU A 3 13.21 -21.73 26.12
N ASN A 4 14.31 -21.07 25.76
CA ASN A 4 14.47 -19.65 25.99
C ASN A 4 13.76 -18.82 24.91
N TRP A 5 13.59 -17.53 25.16
CA TRP A 5 12.94 -16.59 24.20
C TRP A 5 13.64 -16.54 22.84
N THR A 6 14.98 -16.58 22.83
CA THR A 6 15.77 -16.44 21.59
C THR A 6 15.52 -17.59 20.63
N ASP A 7 15.49 -18.83 21.15
CA ASP A 7 15.24 -20.01 20.33
C ASP A 7 13.78 -20.03 19.82
N CYS A 8 12.81 -19.79 20.70
CA CYS A 8 11.40 -19.72 20.31
C CYS A 8 11.14 -18.66 19.23
N ILE A 9 11.75 -17.48 19.33
CA ILE A 9 11.60 -16.39 18.36
C ILE A 9 12.26 -16.75 17.03
N ARG A 10 13.45 -17.38 17.05
CA ARG A 10 14.13 -17.84 15.83
C ARG A 10 13.30 -18.88 15.07
N GLU A 11 12.76 -19.85 15.78
CA GLU A 11 11.94 -20.89 15.19
C GLU A 11 10.59 -20.34 14.69
N PHE A 12 9.97 -19.44 15.44
CA PHE A 12 8.77 -18.73 14.98
C PHE A 12 9.02 -17.94 13.68
N ARG A 13 10.18 -17.30 13.53
CA ARG A 13 10.56 -16.65 12.28
C ARG A 13 10.60 -17.66 11.13
N ASN A 14 11.20 -18.83 11.34
CA ASN A 14 11.27 -19.90 10.33
C ASN A 14 9.86 -20.37 9.94
N TYR A 15 8.99 -20.63 10.92
CA TYR A 15 7.58 -20.97 10.72
C TYR A 15 6.86 -19.92 9.86
N LEU A 16 7.00 -18.62 10.18
CA LEU A 16 6.38 -17.55 9.41
C LEU A 16 6.90 -17.48 7.97
N THR A 17 8.18 -17.77 7.78
CA THR A 17 8.84 -17.72 6.47
C THR A 17 8.46 -18.91 5.61
N ILE A 18 8.62 -20.12 6.14
CA ILE A 18 8.54 -21.37 5.37
C ILE A 18 7.09 -21.85 5.27
N GLU A 19 6.41 -21.99 6.40
CA GLU A 19 5.06 -22.59 6.41
C GLU A 19 3.96 -21.58 6.13
N ARG A 20 4.09 -20.36 6.63
CA ARG A 20 3.08 -19.32 6.41
C ARG A 20 3.37 -18.44 5.18
N SER A 21 4.53 -18.56 4.57
CA SER A 21 4.95 -17.81 3.38
C SER A 21 4.63 -16.30 3.47
N LEU A 22 4.82 -15.72 4.66
CA LEU A 22 4.52 -14.30 4.89
C LEU A 22 5.56 -13.40 4.23
N SER A 23 5.14 -12.18 3.87
CA SER A 23 6.07 -11.17 3.37
C SER A 23 7.09 -10.76 4.44
N GLU A 24 8.32 -10.43 4.04
CA GLU A 24 9.38 -10.00 4.96
C GLU A 24 8.91 -8.85 5.87
N ASN A 25 8.16 -7.87 5.34
CA ASN A 25 7.61 -6.78 6.16
C ASN A 25 6.65 -7.28 7.26
N SER A 26 5.87 -8.33 6.99
CA SER A 26 4.97 -8.93 7.98
C SER A 26 5.77 -9.70 9.04
N ILE A 27 6.79 -10.43 8.60
CA ILE A 27 7.71 -11.17 9.49
C ILE A 27 8.41 -10.19 10.43
N VAL A 28 9.02 -9.13 9.89
CA VAL A 28 9.69 -8.09 10.70
C VAL A 28 8.72 -7.47 11.72
N ALA A 29 7.49 -7.16 11.32
CA ALA A 29 6.50 -6.59 12.21
C ALA A 29 6.16 -7.56 13.37
N TYR A 30 5.94 -8.84 13.08
CA TYR A 30 5.64 -9.86 14.09
C TYR A 30 6.85 -10.10 15.02
N MET A 31 8.07 -10.12 14.46
CA MET A 31 9.29 -10.22 15.27
C MET A 31 9.43 -9.05 16.24
N LEU A 32 9.17 -7.82 15.81
CA LEU A 32 9.18 -6.65 16.67
C LEU A 32 8.14 -6.74 17.78
N ASP A 33 6.95 -7.27 17.49
CA ASP A 33 5.89 -7.42 18.49
C ASP A 33 6.25 -8.46 19.55
N VAL A 34 6.77 -9.62 19.15
CA VAL A 34 7.21 -10.68 20.08
C VAL A 34 8.43 -10.25 20.89
N ASN A 35 9.36 -9.49 20.30
CA ASN A 35 10.50 -8.95 21.06
C ASN A 35 10.08 -7.95 22.15
N LYS A 36 9.03 -7.15 21.92
CA LYS A 36 8.45 -6.29 22.97
C LYS A 36 7.87 -7.12 24.12
N LEU A 37 7.18 -8.22 23.80
CA LEU A 37 6.68 -9.14 24.82
C LEU A 37 7.83 -9.78 25.59
N ARG A 38 8.89 -10.22 24.90
CA ARG A 38 10.09 -10.74 25.53
C ARG A 38 10.68 -9.74 26.52
N GLU A 39 10.92 -8.49 26.08
CA GLU A 39 11.45 -7.42 26.93
C GLU A 39 10.61 -7.22 28.20
N TYR A 40 9.29 -7.19 28.06
CA TYR A 40 8.38 -7.11 29.18
C TYR A 40 8.56 -8.31 30.15
N CYS A 41 8.57 -9.54 29.63
CA CYS A 41 8.66 -10.76 30.45
C CYS A 41 10.01 -10.92 31.13
N GLU A 42 11.11 -10.52 30.47
CA GLU A 42 12.46 -10.56 31.05
C GLU A 42 12.65 -9.53 32.16
N ASN A 43 11.90 -8.44 32.18
CA ASN A 43 11.92 -7.40 33.22
C ASN A 43 11.02 -7.71 34.44
N LEU A 44 10.27 -8.80 34.43
CA LEU A 44 9.49 -9.23 35.57
C LEU A 44 10.39 -9.93 36.62
N SER A 45 9.94 -9.97 37.87
CA SER A 45 10.63 -10.65 38.96
C SER A 45 9.69 -11.68 39.62
N PRO A 46 9.89 -12.99 39.40
CA PRO A 46 10.94 -13.59 38.53
C PRO A 46 10.67 -13.40 37.02
N ALA A 47 11.72 -13.43 36.20
CA ALA A 47 11.63 -13.38 34.77
C ALA A 47 10.82 -14.57 34.20
N LEU A 48 9.93 -14.31 33.24
CA LEU A 48 9.06 -15.33 32.65
C LEU A 48 9.65 -15.91 31.37
N MET A 49 9.61 -17.24 31.25
CA MET A 49 9.88 -17.94 29.99
C MET A 49 8.64 -17.93 29.08
N PRO A 50 8.81 -18.13 27.74
CA PRO A 50 7.68 -18.10 26.81
C PRO A 50 6.53 -19.04 27.19
N GLN A 51 6.86 -20.22 27.74
CA GLN A 51 5.90 -21.26 28.15
C GLN A 51 5.11 -20.89 29.41
N ASP A 52 5.63 -19.98 30.24
CA ASP A 52 5.01 -19.59 31.51
C ASP A 52 4.11 -18.37 31.39
N VAL A 53 4.03 -17.80 30.19
CA VAL A 53 3.19 -16.62 29.93
C VAL A 53 1.71 -17.01 29.98
N SER A 54 0.97 -16.39 30.86
CA SER A 54 -0.47 -16.57 31.03
C SER A 54 -1.28 -15.43 30.43
N PHE A 55 -2.60 -15.59 30.33
CA PHE A 55 -3.53 -14.53 29.96
C PHE A 55 -3.34 -13.25 30.81
N ASN A 56 -3.16 -13.41 32.13
CA ASN A 56 -2.97 -12.26 33.02
C ASN A 56 -1.69 -11.49 32.68
N HIS A 57 -0.59 -12.17 32.41
CA HIS A 57 0.65 -11.54 31.98
C HIS A 57 0.48 -10.78 30.66
N LEU A 58 -0.29 -11.32 29.72
CA LEU A 58 -0.58 -10.64 28.45
C LEU A 58 -1.47 -9.41 28.65
N SER A 59 -2.42 -9.46 29.58
CA SER A 59 -3.27 -8.33 29.92
C SER A 59 -2.47 -7.18 30.55
N GLU A 60 -1.51 -7.49 31.43
CA GLU A 60 -0.59 -6.51 31.99
C GLU A 60 0.41 -5.98 30.94
N PHE A 61 0.90 -6.84 30.05
CA PHE A 61 1.73 -6.43 28.92
C PHE A 61 1.03 -5.40 28.02
N ILE A 62 -0.29 -5.55 27.76
CA ILE A 62 -1.07 -4.59 26.99
C ILE A 62 -1.09 -3.23 27.67
N LYS A 63 -1.24 -3.19 28.98
CA LYS A 63 -1.18 -1.96 29.79
C LYS A 63 0.21 -1.35 29.76
N TRP A 64 1.25 -2.18 29.91
CA TRP A 64 2.65 -1.77 29.85
C TRP A 64 3.04 -1.15 28.51
N LEU A 65 2.50 -1.66 27.38
CA LEU A 65 2.74 -1.13 26.05
C LEU A 65 2.36 0.35 25.90
N ASN A 66 1.42 0.84 26.71
CA ASN A 66 0.93 2.22 26.70
C ASN A 66 0.66 2.77 25.28
N VAL A 67 -0.03 1.98 24.46
CA VAL A 67 -0.32 2.32 23.04
C VAL A 67 -1.72 2.88 22.94
N ASP A 68 -1.85 4.19 22.75
CA ASP A 68 -3.14 4.88 22.62
C ASP A 68 -3.91 4.54 21.33
N ASN A 69 -3.21 4.13 20.28
CA ASN A 69 -3.82 3.87 18.99
C ASN A 69 -4.40 2.43 18.91
N PRO A 70 -5.74 2.27 18.87
CA PRO A 70 -6.39 0.95 18.85
C PRO A 70 -5.94 0.06 17.66
N LYS A 71 -5.65 0.66 16.49
CA LYS A 71 -5.17 -0.09 15.31
C LYS A 71 -3.77 -0.64 15.52
N THR A 72 -2.89 0.14 16.15
CA THR A 72 -1.54 -0.29 16.49
C THR A 72 -1.60 -1.40 17.53
N GLN A 73 -2.42 -1.26 18.55
CA GLN A 73 -2.61 -2.28 19.58
C GLN A 73 -3.17 -3.58 18.98
N SER A 74 -4.22 -3.51 18.14
CA SER A 74 -4.78 -4.69 17.42
C SER A 74 -3.72 -5.40 16.57
N ARG A 75 -2.84 -4.64 15.90
CA ARG A 75 -1.75 -5.21 15.10
C ARG A 75 -0.76 -5.97 15.98
N ILE A 76 -0.33 -5.38 17.11
CA ILE A 76 0.58 -6.03 18.07
C ILE A 76 -0.05 -7.32 18.60
N LEU A 77 -1.33 -7.26 19.01
CA LEU A 77 -2.06 -8.43 19.47
C LEU A 77 -2.13 -9.54 18.43
N SER A 78 -2.24 -9.18 17.15
CA SER A 78 -2.22 -10.18 16.06
C SER A 78 -0.86 -10.90 15.97
N GLY A 79 0.25 -10.18 16.15
CA GLY A 79 1.59 -10.77 16.22
C GLY A 79 1.73 -11.72 17.40
N ILE A 80 1.28 -11.29 18.59
CA ILE A 80 1.32 -12.11 19.82
C ILE A 80 0.45 -13.37 19.71
N ARG A 81 -0.78 -13.24 19.19
CA ARG A 81 -1.65 -14.40 18.93
C ARG A 81 -1.01 -15.39 17.95
N SER A 82 -0.35 -14.89 16.90
CA SER A 82 0.34 -15.73 15.94
C SER A 82 1.50 -16.49 16.58
N PHE A 83 2.26 -15.87 17.48
CA PHE A 83 3.34 -16.50 18.22
C PHE A 83 2.85 -17.61 19.13
N PHE A 84 1.87 -17.36 19.97
CA PHE A 84 1.34 -18.40 20.86
C PHE A 84 0.59 -19.49 20.13
N ARG A 85 -0.06 -19.19 19.00
CA ARG A 85 -0.63 -20.21 18.11
C ARG A 85 0.46 -21.13 17.57
N TYR A 86 1.59 -20.58 17.13
CA TYR A 86 2.76 -21.37 16.74
C TYR A 86 3.25 -22.25 17.90
N MET A 87 3.43 -21.70 19.10
CA MET A 87 3.85 -22.43 20.29
C MET A 87 2.90 -23.61 20.61
N THR A 88 1.60 -23.43 20.39
CA THR A 88 0.60 -24.50 20.60
C THR A 88 0.71 -25.58 19.51
N ILE A 89 0.87 -25.19 18.24
CA ILE A 89 1.02 -26.13 17.12
C ILE A 89 2.26 -27.00 17.30
N GLU A 90 3.38 -26.44 17.76
CA GLU A 90 4.63 -27.15 18.03
C GLU A 90 4.61 -27.93 19.36
N GLY A 91 3.48 -27.94 20.08
CA GLY A 91 3.35 -28.66 21.34
C GLY A 91 4.20 -28.10 22.48
N LYS A 92 4.71 -26.87 22.36
CA LYS A 92 5.53 -26.20 23.39
C LYS A 92 4.70 -25.68 24.56
N ILE A 93 3.42 -25.45 24.33
CA ILE A 93 2.39 -25.11 25.32
C ILE A 93 1.11 -25.88 25.03
N SER A 94 0.32 -26.20 26.05
CA SER A 94 -0.94 -26.93 25.93
C SER A 94 -2.08 -26.05 25.45
N GLU A 95 -2.11 -24.80 25.86
CA GLU A 95 -3.16 -23.84 25.56
C GLU A 95 -2.58 -22.49 25.11
N ASN A 96 -3.27 -21.82 24.20
CA ASN A 96 -2.87 -20.50 23.73
C ASN A 96 -3.35 -19.40 24.68
N PRO A 97 -2.46 -18.76 25.49
CA PRO A 97 -2.86 -17.74 26.45
C PRO A 97 -3.40 -16.46 25.78
N ALA A 98 -3.14 -16.26 24.50
CA ALA A 98 -3.61 -15.10 23.74
C ALA A 98 -4.97 -15.31 23.07
N SER A 99 -5.60 -16.48 23.19
CA SER A 99 -6.88 -16.81 22.54
C SER A 99 -8.02 -15.91 23.00
N MET A 100 -8.07 -15.60 24.28
CA MET A 100 -9.14 -14.79 24.90
C MET A 100 -8.84 -13.27 24.91
N LEU A 101 -7.69 -12.83 24.41
CA LEU A 101 -7.41 -11.39 24.34
C LEU A 101 -8.39 -10.72 23.40
N GLU A 102 -9.07 -9.69 23.85
CA GLU A 102 -9.93 -8.90 23.00
C GLU A 102 -9.12 -7.83 22.23
N SER A 103 -9.40 -7.69 20.95
CA SER A 103 -8.85 -6.56 20.19
C SER A 103 -9.67 -5.32 20.47
N PRO A 104 -9.02 -4.18 20.74
CA PRO A 104 -9.76 -2.94 20.94
C PRO A 104 -10.58 -2.65 19.68
N ARG A 105 -11.84 -2.27 19.88
CA ARG A 105 -12.73 -1.86 18.79
C ARG A 105 -12.21 -0.56 18.19
N ALA A 106 -11.52 -0.65 17.07
CA ALA A 106 -11.21 0.53 16.28
C ALA A 106 -12.52 0.98 15.61
N GLY A 107 -12.99 2.18 15.92
CA GLY A 107 -14.11 2.76 15.17
C GLY A 107 -13.81 2.72 13.67
N THR A 108 -14.78 2.29 12.87
CA THR A 108 -14.69 2.30 11.40
C THR A 108 -14.72 3.75 10.93
N ARG A 109 -13.54 4.34 10.79
CA ARG A 109 -13.43 5.66 10.15
C ARG A 109 -13.61 5.44 8.65
N ILE A 110 -14.66 6.01 8.07
CA ILE A 110 -14.85 6.03 6.62
C ILE A 110 -13.62 6.71 6.02
N PRO A 111 -12.91 6.06 5.09
CA PRO A 111 -11.73 6.66 4.47
C PRO A 111 -12.10 7.94 3.74
N ASP A 112 -11.26 8.96 3.84
CA ASP A 112 -11.45 10.20 3.09
C ASP A 112 -11.30 9.91 1.58
N VAL A 113 -12.29 10.34 0.80
CA VAL A 113 -12.29 10.32 -0.66
C VAL A 113 -12.09 11.75 -1.14
N LEU A 114 -11.20 11.94 -2.12
CA LEU A 114 -11.07 13.22 -2.83
C LEU A 114 -12.15 13.29 -3.91
N SER A 115 -12.80 14.42 -4.06
CA SER A 115 -13.64 14.67 -5.24
C SER A 115 -12.79 14.91 -6.49
N VAL A 116 -13.39 14.86 -7.67
CA VAL A 116 -12.69 15.14 -8.92
C VAL A 116 -12.13 16.56 -8.93
N GLU A 117 -12.90 17.53 -8.41
CA GLU A 117 -12.51 18.94 -8.29
C GLU A 117 -11.35 19.13 -7.30
N GLU A 118 -11.32 18.36 -6.21
CA GLU A 118 -10.19 18.38 -5.27
C GLU A 118 -8.90 17.85 -5.92
N ILE A 119 -9.00 16.79 -6.72
CA ILE A 119 -7.87 16.25 -7.48
C ILE A 119 -7.40 17.26 -8.53
N ASP A 120 -8.32 17.91 -9.25
CA ASP A 120 -7.99 18.97 -10.21
C ASP A 120 -7.28 20.15 -9.55
N ARG A 121 -7.71 20.57 -8.35
CA ARG A 121 -7.03 21.61 -7.57
C ARG A 121 -5.63 21.20 -7.15
N ILE A 122 -5.44 19.97 -6.70
CA ILE A 122 -4.11 19.43 -6.34
C ILE A 122 -3.18 19.47 -7.56
N ILE A 123 -3.64 19.05 -8.72
CA ILE A 123 -2.85 19.04 -9.96
C ILE A 123 -2.56 20.46 -10.44
N SER A 124 -3.53 21.36 -10.34
CA SER A 124 -3.38 22.76 -10.75
C SER A 124 -2.45 23.57 -9.83
N ALA A 125 -2.28 23.13 -8.58
CA ALA A 125 -1.32 23.73 -7.65
C ALA A 125 0.14 23.40 -7.96
N ILE A 126 0.40 22.46 -8.91
CA ILE A 126 1.77 22.07 -9.26
C ILE A 126 2.41 23.14 -10.13
N ASP A 127 3.47 23.73 -9.64
CA ASP A 127 4.29 24.71 -10.34
C ASP A 127 5.20 23.98 -11.36
N LEU A 128 4.84 24.07 -12.64
CA LEU A 128 5.58 23.43 -13.73
C LEU A 128 6.89 24.16 -14.08
N SER A 129 7.13 25.37 -13.56
CA SER A 129 8.40 26.07 -13.74
C SER A 129 9.53 25.45 -12.89
N LYS A 130 9.17 24.67 -11.86
CA LYS A 130 10.14 23.97 -11.02
C LYS A 130 10.68 22.71 -11.68
N PRO A 131 11.95 22.37 -11.49
CA PRO A 131 12.57 21.18 -12.09
C PRO A 131 11.84 19.85 -11.79
N GLU A 132 11.15 19.78 -10.65
CA GLU A 132 10.36 18.61 -10.26
C GLU A 132 8.87 18.71 -10.60
N GLY A 133 8.42 19.82 -11.16
CA GLY A 133 7.00 20.09 -11.41
C GLY A 133 6.37 19.03 -12.30
N GLN A 134 6.95 18.78 -13.47
CA GLN A 134 6.42 17.78 -14.39
C GLN A 134 6.47 16.36 -13.81
N ARG A 135 7.53 16.00 -13.08
CA ARG A 135 7.61 14.74 -12.33
C ARG A 135 6.45 14.61 -11.35
N ASN A 136 6.22 15.64 -10.53
CA ASN A 136 5.19 15.61 -9.50
C ASN A 136 3.79 15.49 -10.12
N LYS A 137 3.57 16.15 -11.26
CA LYS A 137 2.31 16.04 -12.03
C LYS A 137 2.10 14.61 -12.55
N ALA A 138 3.12 14.01 -13.16
CA ALA A 138 3.07 12.64 -13.62
C ALA A 138 2.84 11.65 -12.47
N ILE A 139 3.43 11.88 -11.29
CA ILE A 139 3.20 11.07 -10.08
C ILE A 139 1.73 11.11 -9.67
N ILE A 140 1.12 12.29 -9.54
CA ILE A 140 -0.27 12.44 -9.10
C ILE A 140 -1.24 11.83 -10.12
N GLU A 141 -1.03 12.11 -11.42
CA GLU A 141 -1.83 11.53 -12.49
C GLU A 141 -1.72 9.99 -12.54
N THR A 142 -0.53 9.43 -12.30
CA THR A 142 -0.33 7.97 -12.27
C THR A 142 -0.97 7.35 -11.03
N LEU A 143 -0.83 7.96 -9.84
CA LEU A 143 -1.49 7.49 -8.62
C LEU A 143 -3.00 7.44 -8.77
N TYR A 144 -3.58 8.49 -9.32
CA TYR A 144 -5.02 8.58 -9.49
C TYR A 144 -5.51 7.82 -10.73
N GLY A 145 -4.83 7.92 -11.87
CA GLY A 145 -5.23 7.30 -13.13
C GLY A 145 -5.13 5.78 -13.14
N CYS A 146 -4.27 5.20 -12.27
CA CYS A 146 -4.04 3.76 -12.20
C CYS A 146 -4.36 3.15 -10.83
N GLY A 147 -4.70 3.95 -9.82
CA GLY A 147 -4.98 3.46 -8.48
C GLY A 147 -3.81 2.71 -7.82
N LEU A 148 -2.56 3.07 -8.11
CA LEU A 148 -1.36 2.35 -7.65
C LEU A 148 -1.18 2.45 -6.13
N ARG A 149 -0.61 1.38 -5.53
CA ARG A 149 0.00 1.49 -4.20
C ARG A 149 1.28 2.31 -4.28
N VAL A 150 1.65 3.02 -3.21
CA VAL A 150 2.90 3.80 -3.20
C VAL A 150 4.14 2.96 -3.49
N SER A 151 4.18 1.71 -3.02
CA SER A 151 5.26 0.77 -3.32
C SER A 151 5.32 0.36 -4.80
N GLU A 152 4.19 0.25 -5.46
CA GLU A 152 4.09 -0.03 -6.88
C GLU A 152 4.58 1.17 -7.69
N LEU A 153 4.13 2.38 -7.36
CA LEU A 153 4.55 3.61 -8.02
C LEU A 153 6.06 3.83 -7.96
N ILE A 154 6.68 3.73 -6.78
CA ILE A 154 8.13 3.98 -6.65
C ILE A 154 9.01 2.91 -7.30
N ASN A 155 8.48 1.71 -7.51
CA ASN A 155 9.16 0.61 -8.18
C ASN A 155 8.78 0.47 -9.66
N LEU A 156 7.92 1.35 -10.18
CA LEU A 156 7.47 1.30 -11.57
C LEU A 156 8.65 1.53 -12.52
N ARG A 157 8.80 0.61 -13.47
CA ARG A 157 9.91 0.62 -14.45
C ARG A 157 9.45 1.23 -15.76
N LEU A 158 10.40 1.76 -16.53
CA LEU A 158 10.13 2.20 -17.90
C LEU A 158 9.61 1.04 -18.77
N THR A 159 10.17 -0.15 -18.59
CA THR A 159 9.78 -1.37 -19.31
C THR A 159 8.40 -1.92 -18.93
N ASP A 160 7.81 -1.43 -17.84
CA ASP A 160 6.47 -1.86 -17.41
C ASP A 160 5.36 -1.03 -18.11
N ILE A 161 5.72 0.02 -18.85
CA ILE A 161 4.77 0.92 -19.50
C ILE A 161 4.72 0.59 -20.98
N HIS A 162 3.54 0.25 -21.45
CA HIS A 162 3.27 -0.13 -22.84
C HIS A 162 2.44 0.96 -23.51
N PHE A 163 3.10 2.00 -24.00
CA PHE A 163 2.45 3.20 -24.54
C PHE A 163 1.52 2.90 -25.73
N GLU A 164 1.99 2.08 -26.68
CA GLU A 164 1.20 1.71 -27.87
C GLU A 164 -0.07 0.92 -27.52
N GLN A 165 0.02 0.06 -26.51
CA GLN A 165 -1.09 -0.77 -26.05
C GLN A 165 -1.91 -0.10 -24.95
N GLU A 166 -1.44 1.05 -24.44
CA GLU A 166 -2.10 1.86 -23.41
C GLU A 166 -2.35 1.10 -22.10
N TYR A 167 -1.38 0.36 -21.61
CA TYR A 167 -1.45 -0.27 -20.30
C TYR A 167 -0.12 -0.21 -19.54
N VAL A 168 -0.18 -0.45 -18.24
CA VAL A 168 0.97 -0.62 -17.37
C VAL A 168 0.90 -1.97 -16.67
N THR A 169 2.03 -2.68 -16.64
CA THR A 169 2.20 -3.92 -15.87
C THR A 169 2.64 -3.57 -14.46
N VAL A 170 1.90 -4.01 -13.46
CA VAL A 170 2.19 -3.70 -12.05
C VAL A 170 2.44 -4.99 -11.30
N THR A 171 3.61 -5.08 -10.65
CA THR A 171 3.97 -6.20 -9.79
C THR A 171 3.52 -5.91 -8.36
N GLY A 172 2.62 -6.74 -7.83
CA GLY A 172 2.06 -6.66 -6.48
C GLY A 172 2.73 -7.59 -5.48
N LYS A 173 2.02 -7.86 -4.37
CA LYS A 173 2.47 -8.80 -3.32
C LYS A 173 2.61 -10.22 -3.90
N GLY A 174 3.66 -10.93 -3.49
CA GLY A 174 3.93 -12.29 -3.99
C GLY A 174 4.38 -12.35 -5.44
N ASN A 175 4.93 -11.25 -5.98
CA ASN A 175 5.39 -11.14 -7.37
C ASN A 175 4.28 -11.35 -8.43
N LYS A 176 3.02 -11.27 -8.04
CA LYS A 176 1.87 -11.36 -8.95
C LYS A 176 1.79 -10.10 -9.79
N GLN A 177 1.67 -10.25 -11.10
CA GLN A 177 1.52 -9.14 -12.02
C GLN A 177 0.05 -8.93 -12.37
N ARG A 178 -0.31 -7.67 -12.60
CA ARG A 178 -1.61 -7.29 -13.16
C ARG A 178 -1.44 -6.19 -14.18
N LEU A 179 -2.37 -6.11 -15.11
CA LEU A 179 -2.43 -5.06 -16.11
C LEU A 179 -3.41 -3.98 -15.65
N ILE A 180 -3.04 -2.73 -15.82
CA ILE A 180 -3.92 -1.59 -15.58
C ILE A 180 -3.92 -0.74 -16.85
N PRO A 181 -5.09 -0.47 -17.47
CA PRO A 181 -5.16 0.41 -18.60
C PRO A 181 -4.76 1.84 -18.24
N LEU A 182 -4.08 2.50 -19.16
CA LEU A 182 -3.66 3.89 -19.03
C LEU A 182 -4.64 4.80 -19.82
N ASN A 183 -5.15 5.82 -19.17
CA ASN A 183 -5.86 6.87 -19.89
C ASN A 183 -4.86 7.82 -20.58
N GLN A 184 -5.31 8.49 -21.65
CA GLN A 184 -4.48 9.36 -22.49
C GLN A 184 -3.80 10.50 -21.71
N ASN A 185 -4.48 11.03 -20.68
CA ASN A 185 -3.90 12.10 -19.87
C ASN A 185 -2.71 11.59 -19.05
N THR A 186 -2.83 10.40 -18.44
CA THR A 186 -1.73 9.77 -17.69
C THR A 186 -0.54 9.47 -18.60
N ILE A 187 -0.79 8.91 -19.80
CA ILE A 187 0.24 8.66 -20.83
C ILE A 187 0.99 9.96 -21.13
N LYS A 188 0.28 11.00 -21.50
CA LYS A 188 0.85 12.30 -21.86
C LYS A 188 1.71 12.91 -20.76
N GLN A 189 1.27 12.81 -19.48
CA GLN A 189 2.05 13.35 -18.37
C GLN A 189 3.31 12.52 -18.10
N ILE A 190 3.26 11.22 -18.29
CA ILE A 190 4.43 10.34 -18.17
C ILE A 190 5.43 10.65 -19.29
N GLU A 191 4.98 10.81 -20.54
CA GLU A 191 5.84 11.14 -21.69
C GLU A 191 6.56 12.48 -21.49
N TYR A 192 5.85 13.52 -21.06
CA TYR A 192 6.46 14.81 -20.73
C TYR A 192 7.52 14.67 -19.64
N TYR A 193 7.21 13.90 -18.59
CA TYR A 193 8.19 13.66 -17.53
C TYR A 193 9.40 12.86 -18.02
N ILE A 194 9.24 11.89 -18.90
CA ILE A 194 10.36 11.10 -19.45
C ILE A 194 11.35 12.04 -20.19
N GLN A 195 10.87 13.06 -20.88
CA GLN A 195 11.75 14.05 -21.50
C GLN A 195 12.60 14.78 -20.46
N ASP A 196 12.01 15.23 -19.35
CA ASP A 196 12.73 15.89 -18.27
C ASP A 196 13.64 14.93 -17.51
N ARG A 197 13.18 13.69 -17.29
CA ARG A 197 13.97 12.63 -16.66
C ARG A 197 15.26 12.36 -17.42
N ASN A 198 15.20 12.31 -18.74
CA ASN A 198 16.35 12.02 -19.60
C ASN A 198 17.37 13.19 -19.64
N ARG A 199 16.99 14.39 -19.19
CA ARG A 199 17.87 15.55 -19.03
C ARG A 199 18.63 15.59 -17.71
N LEU A 200 18.37 14.63 -16.79
CA LEU A 200 19.10 14.55 -15.52
C LEU A 200 20.60 14.31 -15.78
N LYS A 201 21.47 15.05 -15.09
CA LYS A 201 22.94 14.91 -15.22
C LYS A 201 23.44 13.51 -14.87
N THR A 202 22.75 12.82 -13.96
CA THR A 202 23.10 11.47 -13.51
C THR A 202 21.83 10.67 -13.33
N ILE A 203 21.78 9.48 -13.89
CA ILE A 203 20.69 8.51 -13.69
C ILE A 203 21.32 7.24 -13.12
N VAL A 204 21.06 6.98 -11.83
CA VAL A 204 21.55 5.80 -11.11
C VAL A 204 20.62 4.62 -11.33
N ASP A 205 19.32 4.80 -11.11
CA ASP A 205 18.31 3.77 -11.29
C ASP A 205 17.72 3.84 -12.71
N GLN A 206 18.46 3.32 -13.69
CA GLN A 206 18.20 3.52 -15.12
C GLN A 206 16.80 3.12 -15.57
N ASN A 207 16.28 2.00 -15.08
CA ASN A 207 14.96 1.49 -15.48
C ASN A 207 13.79 1.95 -14.57
N ILE A 208 14.06 2.68 -13.50
CA ILE A 208 12.98 3.22 -12.65
C ILE A 208 12.38 4.47 -13.30
N LEU A 209 11.04 4.55 -13.37
CA LEU A 209 10.36 5.69 -13.97
C LEU A 209 10.58 6.96 -13.13
N PHE A 210 10.19 6.98 -11.86
CA PHE A 210 10.19 8.19 -11.03
C PHE A 210 11.48 8.34 -10.22
N LEU A 211 12.28 9.35 -10.55
CA LEU A 211 13.58 9.60 -9.95
C LEU A 211 13.60 10.89 -9.12
N ASN A 212 14.50 10.92 -8.15
CA ASN A 212 14.86 12.15 -7.45
C ASN A 212 15.94 12.93 -8.25
N ARG A 213 16.32 14.12 -7.76
CA ARG A 213 17.34 14.97 -8.41
C ARG A 213 18.72 14.32 -8.53
N ARG A 214 18.99 13.24 -7.75
CA ARG A 214 20.24 12.48 -7.78
C ARG A 214 20.17 11.27 -8.70
N GLY A 215 19.10 11.13 -9.48
CA GLY A 215 18.87 10.01 -10.40
C GLY A 215 18.55 8.67 -9.71
N LYS A 216 18.19 8.69 -8.43
CA LYS A 216 17.79 7.51 -7.66
C LYS A 216 16.28 7.46 -7.50
N ARG A 217 15.76 6.25 -7.32
CA ARG A 217 14.36 5.97 -7.00
C ARG A 217 13.84 6.84 -5.84
N LEU A 218 12.61 7.30 -5.95
CA LEU A 218 11.94 8.02 -4.86
C LEU A 218 11.62 7.09 -3.69
N SER A 219 11.66 7.62 -2.47
CA SER A 219 11.20 6.90 -1.28
C SER A 219 9.69 7.08 -1.07
N ARG A 220 9.08 6.18 -0.29
CA ARG A 220 7.66 6.34 0.14
C ARG A 220 7.44 7.65 0.89
N ILE A 221 8.42 8.04 1.73
CA ILE A 221 8.37 9.30 2.50
C ILE A 221 8.34 10.49 1.55
N MET A 222 9.17 10.50 0.49
CA MET A 222 9.18 11.58 -0.49
C MET A 222 7.84 11.72 -1.21
N ILE A 223 7.20 10.62 -1.62
CA ILE A 223 5.86 10.67 -2.23
C ILE A 223 4.84 11.26 -1.26
N TYR A 224 4.89 10.85 0.02
CA TYR A 224 4.01 11.40 1.05
C TYR A 224 4.22 12.91 1.24
N THR A 225 5.49 13.37 1.27
CA THR A 225 5.84 14.79 1.38
C THR A 225 5.32 15.58 0.19
N ILE A 226 5.52 15.10 -1.04
CA ILE A 226 5.01 15.74 -2.27
C ILE A 226 3.48 15.91 -2.18
N ILE A 227 2.76 14.86 -1.85
CA ILE A 227 1.28 14.91 -1.73
C ILE A 227 0.87 15.91 -0.66
N ARG A 228 1.50 15.88 0.51
CA ARG A 228 1.18 16.79 1.63
C ARG A 228 1.39 18.26 1.24
N GLU A 229 2.50 18.58 0.60
CA GLU A 229 2.81 19.94 0.15
C GLU A 229 1.80 20.42 -0.89
N LEU A 230 1.47 19.59 -1.88
CA LEU A 230 0.48 19.92 -2.91
C LEU A 230 -0.92 20.10 -2.33
N CYS A 231 -1.34 19.27 -1.38
CA CYS A 231 -2.62 19.42 -0.69
C CYS A 231 -2.68 20.73 0.11
N LEU A 232 -1.59 21.12 0.76
CA LEU A 232 -1.50 22.37 1.49
C LEU A 232 -1.65 23.56 0.51
N GLN A 233 -0.93 23.55 -0.60
CA GLN A 233 -0.99 24.59 -1.65
C GLN A 233 -2.38 24.67 -2.30
N ALA A 234 -3.05 23.53 -2.50
CA ALA A 234 -4.40 23.45 -3.05
C ALA A 234 -5.51 23.78 -2.04
N GLY A 235 -5.17 24.08 -0.78
CA GLY A 235 -6.16 24.36 0.28
C GLY A 235 -7.01 23.14 0.67
N ILE A 236 -6.49 21.93 0.50
CA ILE A 236 -7.19 20.69 0.88
C ILE A 236 -6.99 20.42 2.37
N LYS A 237 -8.09 20.46 3.14
CA LYS A 237 -8.07 20.24 4.59
C LYS A 237 -8.08 18.75 5.00
N LYS A 238 -8.45 17.86 4.08
CA LYS A 238 -8.48 16.40 4.31
C LYS A 238 -7.08 15.84 4.51
N LYS A 239 -6.96 14.76 5.27
CA LYS A 239 -5.70 14.03 5.43
C LYS A 239 -5.47 13.11 4.22
N VAL A 240 -4.75 13.62 3.22
CA VAL A 240 -4.50 12.92 1.97
C VAL A 240 -3.20 12.12 2.02
N SER A 241 -3.24 10.92 1.45
CA SER A 241 -2.12 10.00 1.31
C SER A 241 -2.19 9.29 -0.05
N PRO A 242 -1.16 8.54 -0.47
CA PRO A 242 -1.28 7.69 -1.67
C PRO A 242 -2.47 6.73 -1.65
N HIS A 243 -2.84 6.23 -0.47
CA HIS A 243 -4.03 5.38 -0.32
C HIS A 243 -5.33 6.14 -0.58
N THR A 244 -5.37 7.43 -0.27
CA THR A 244 -6.54 8.28 -0.56
C THR A 244 -6.77 8.38 -2.07
N PHE A 245 -5.71 8.59 -2.88
CA PHE A 245 -5.82 8.59 -4.35
C PHE A 245 -6.33 7.25 -4.90
N ARG A 246 -5.80 6.14 -4.39
CA ARG A 246 -6.25 4.81 -4.79
C ARG A 246 -7.71 4.55 -4.40
N HIS A 247 -8.13 5.00 -3.22
CA HIS A 247 -9.52 4.88 -2.79
C HIS A 247 -10.44 5.75 -3.63
N SER A 248 -10.02 6.98 -3.97
CA SER A 248 -10.75 7.88 -4.87
C SER A 248 -10.87 7.30 -6.28
N PHE A 249 -9.80 6.68 -6.82
CA PHE A 249 -9.84 5.95 -8.08
C PHE A 249 -10.94 4.88 -8.07
N ALA A 250 -10.93 4.01 -7.06
CA ALA A 250 -11.91 2.94 -6.94
C ALA A 250 -13.34 3.49 -6.82
N THR A 251 -13.54 4.47 -5.96
CA THR A 251 -14.85 5.08 -5.69
C THR A 251 -15.40 5.76 -6.96
N HIS A 252 -14.58 6.51 -7.67
CA HIS A 252 -15.03 7.22 -8.87
C HIS A 252 -15.36 6.28 -10.03
N LEU A 253 -14.61 5.18 -10.18
CA LEU A 253 -14.97 4.16 -11.18
C LEU A 253 -16.32 3.52 -10.86
N VAL A 254 -16.54 3.10 -9.61
CA VAL A 254 -17.81 2.49 -9.18
C VAL A 254 -18.96 3.49 -9.29
N GLN A 255 -18.78 4.74 -8.87
CA GLN A 255 -19.79 5.81 -9.02
C GLN A 255 -20.08 6.15 -10.50
N GLY A 256 -19.07 6.00 -11.36
CA GLY A 256 -19.22 6.14 -12.80
C GLY A 256 -20.03 5.02 -13.46
N GLY A 257 -20.20 3.89 -12.77
CA GLY A 257 -20.93 2.71 -13.27
C GLY A 257 -20.03 1.53 -13.64
N ALA A 258 -18.74 1.58 -13.31
CA ALA A 258 -17.83 0.46 -13.54
C ALA A 258 -18.21 -0.76 -12.71
N ASP A 259 -18.05 -1.94 -13.29
CA ASP A 259 -18.23 -3.20 -12.60
C ASP A 259 -17.23 -3.34 -11.46
N LEU A 260 -17.72 -3.75 -10.27
CA LEU A 260 -16.91 -3.88 -9.07
C LEU A 260 -15.78 -4.90 -9.23
N ARG A 261 -16.00 -5.97 -10.01
CA ARG A 261 -15.01 -7.01 -10.27
C ARG A 261 -13.86 -6.46 -11.10
N ALA A 262 -14.14 -5.69 -12.14
CA ALA A 262 -13.12 -5.00 -12.94
C ALA A 262 -12.27 -4.06 -12.08
N VAL A 263 -12.90 -3.30 -11.17
CA VAL A 263 -12.19 -2.40 -10.25
C VAL A 263 -11.31 -3.20 -9.27
N GLN A 264 -11.81 -4.30 -8.70
CA GLN A 264 -11.06 -5.18 -7.81
C GLN A 264 -9.83 -5.80 -8.50
N GLU A 265 -9.99 -6.20 -9.75
CA GLU A 265 -8.93 -6.77 -10.57
C GLU A 265 -7.82 -5.74 -10.85
N MET A 266 -8.17 -4.54 -11.30
CA MET A 266 -7.23 -3.43 -11.47
C MET A 266 -6.50 -3.07 -10.18
N LEU A 267 -7.17 -3.17 -9.04
CA LEU A 267 -6.58 -2.92 -7.74
C LEU A 267 -5.70 -4.09 -7.22
N GLY A 268 -5.89 -5.31 -7.71
CA GLY A 268 -5.18 -6.50 -7.25
C GLY A 268 -5.57 -6.86 -5.81
N HIS A 269 -6.86 -7.08 -5.57
CA HIS A 269 -7.38 -7.65 -4.34
C HIS A 269 -7.25 -9.17 -4.37
N GLU A 270 -6.76 -9.78 -3.29
CA GLU A 270 -6.30 -11.18 -3.20
C GLU A 270 -7.42 -12.23 -3.36
N SER A 271 -8.68 -11.85 -3.49
CA SER A 271 -9.80 -12.77 -3.29
C SER A 271 -10.37 -13.42 -4.55
N ILE A 272 -9.87 -13.22 -5.75
CA ILE A 272 -10.30 -14.04 -6.91
C ILE A 272 -9.19 -14.06 -7.97
N LEU A 273 -8.76 -15.28 -8.29
CA LEU A 273 -7.97 -15.77 -9.43
C LEU A 273 -6.45 -15.60 -9.38
N THR A 274 -5.83 -16.77 -9.25
CA THR A 274 -4.51 -17.17 -9.77
C THR A 274 -4.16 -16.48 -11.07
N THR A 275 -2.88 -16.26 -11.26
CA THR A 275 -2.20 -15.74 -12.46
C THR A 275 -2.57 -16.54 -13.73
N GLU A 276 -3.83 -16.55 -14.11
CA GLU A 276 -4.25 -16.97 -15.42
C GLU A 276 -3.94 -15.83 -16.39
N VAL A 277 -3.36 -16.19 -17.50
CA VAL A 277 -2.93 -15.31 -18.58
C VAL A 277 -4.09 -14.40 -18.95
N TYR A 278 -3.93 -13.06 -18.72
CA TYR A 278 -4.89 -12.07 -19.18
C TYR A 278 -5.14 -12.28 -20.67
N THR A 279 -6.35 -12.65 -21.02
CA THR A 279 -6.74 -12.83 -22.42
C THR A 279 -6.83 -11.48 -23.11
N HIS A 280 -6.79 -11.46 -24.40
CA HIS A 280 -6.99 -10.22 -25.19
C HIS A 280 -8.35 -9.59 -24.88
N ILE A 281 -9.37 -10.39 -24.61
CA ILE A 281 -10.74 -9.95 -24.27
C ILE A 281 -10.74 -9.22 -22.90
N ASP A 282 -10.03 -9.75 -21.88
CA ASP A 282 -9.94 -9.10 -20.57
C ASP A 282 -9.29 -7.72 -20.66
N ARG A 283 -8.27 -7.57 -21.51
CA ARG A 283 -7.60 -6.27 -21.74
C ARG A 283 -8.52 -5.24 -22.37
N ILE A 284 -9.31 -5.61 -23.36
CA ILE A 284 -10.28 -4.73 -24.01
C ILE A 284 -11.31 -4.29 -22.97
N TYR A 285 -11.87 -5.19 -22.21
CA TYR A 285 -12.86 -4.91 -21.18
C TYR A 285 -12.35 -3.94 -20.11
N LEU A 286 -11.13 -4.13 -19.59
CA LEU A 286 -10.53 -3.22 -18.63
C LEU A 286 -10.26 -1.83 -19.23
N LYS A 287 -9.83 -1.77 -20.51
CA LYS A 287 -9.61 -0.50 -21.23
C LYS A 287 -10.93 0.27 -21.43
N GLU A 288 -12.00 -0.40 -21.84
CA GLU A 288 -13.33 0.19 -21.96
C GLU A 288 -13.83 0.70 -20.62
N THR A 289 -13.62 -0.07 -19.54
CA THR A 289 -13.98 0.34 -18.18
C THR A 289 -13.30 1.65 -17.77
N ILE A 290 -12.00 1.80 -17.98
CA ILE A 290 -11.30 3.07 -17.73
C ILE A 290 -11.81 4.17 -18.65
N GLY A 291 -11.96 3.89 -19.94
CA GLY A 291 -12.41 4.86 -20.94
C GLY A 291 -13.79 5.44 -20.65
N LEU A 292 -14.74 4.60 -20.25
CA LEU A 292 -16.12 5.00 -20.01
C LEU A 292 -16.33 5.63 -18.62
N TYR A 293 -15.67 5.13 -17.60
CA TYR A 293 -16.02 5.41 -16.20
C TYR A 293 -15.00 6.23 -15.42
N HIS A 294 -13.72 6.29 -15.88
CA HIS A 294 -12.74 7.09 -15.17
C HIS A 294 -12.83 8.58 -15.53
N PRO A 295 -12.90 9.52 -14.56
CA PRO A 295 -13.04 10.96 -14.83
C PRO A 295 -11.95 11.55 -15.73
N ARG A 296 -10.72 11.01 -15.69
CA ARG A 296 -9.59 11.45 -16.50
C ARG A 296 -9.58 10.91 -17.92
N ALA A 297 -10.37 9.90 -18.23
CA ALA A 297 -10.51 9.38 -19.59
C ALA A 297 -11.47 10.24 -20.43
N LYS A 298 -12.45 10.85 -19.78
CA LYS A 298 -13.35 11.82 -20.43
C LYS A 298 -12.58 13.13 -20.60
N SER A 299 -11.95 13.35 -21.76
CA SER A 299 -11.51 14.69 -22.14
C SER A 299 -12.73 15.62 -21.99
N ARG A 300 -12.62 16.68 -21.17
CA ARG A 300 -13.63 17.75 -21.18
C ARG A 300 -13.62 18.34 -22.60
N GLY A 301 -14.46 17.80 -23.47
CA GLY A 301 -14.86 18.49 -24.69
C GLY A 301 -15.43 19.82 -24.28
N LEU A 302 -14.77 20.89 -24.65
CA LEU A 302 -15.30 22.23 -24.65
C LEU A 302 -16.66 22.19 -25.35
N GLY A 303 -17.72 22.49 -24.59
CA GLY A 303 -18.97 23.03 -25.10
C GLY A 303 -19.67 22.23 -26.20
N ALA A 304 -20.52 21.27 -25.84
CA ALA A 304 -21.70 21.01 -26.61
C ALA A 304 -22.86 21.61 -25.81
N GLY A 305 -23.39 22.74 -26.35
CA GLY A 305 -24.56 23.41 -25.85
C GLY A 305 -25.73 22.45 -25.79
N ARG A 306 -26.49 22.57 -24.73
CA ARG A 306 -27.85 22.07 -24.66
C ARG A 306 -28.73 23.10 -25.42
N GLU A 307 -29.24 22.74 -26.56
CA GLU A 307 -30.51 23.20 -27.01
C GLU A 307 -31.64 22.34 -26.43
#